data_94d990e1b122c948b61dd185e5082b43
#
_entry.id   94d990e1b122c948b61dd185e5082b43
#
_cell.length_a   1.000
_cell.length_b   1.000
_cell.length_c   1.000
_cell.angle_alpha   90.00
_cell.angle_beta   90.00
_cell.angle_gamma   90.00
#
_symmetry.space_group_name_H-M   'P 1'
#
loop_
_entity.id
_entity.type
_entity.pdbx_description
1 polymer ?
#
loop_
_entity_poly.entity_id
_entity_poly.type
_entity_poly.pdbx_seq_one_letter_code
_entity_poly.pdbx_strand_id
1 'polypeptide(L)'
;EIASCLVGSEMCIRDRDCVVIGFDGEQLKVLLINRIGEENGKVYRDMKLPGSLIYMDEDLDEAAQRVLFELTGIRNVNLMQFKAFGSKNRTSNPKDVHWLERAMQSKVERIVTIAYLSMVKIDRALDKNLDEFQACWVALKDIKTLAFDHNLIIKEALTYIRQFVEFNPSMLFDLLPRKFTASQLRILFELVYDKAVDVRNFHKKIALMDYVVPLEEKQTGVAHRAARYYKFDRKIYNKTRR
;
A
#
# COMPACT_ATOMS: atom_id res chain seq x y z
N GLU A 1 32.92 12.51 11.20
CA GLU A 1 33.37 11.76 12.40
C GLU A 1 32.26 11.02 13.15
N ILE A 2 31.29 10.44 12.47
CA ILE A 2 30.35 9.48 13.09
C ILE A 2 30.56 8.07 12.54
N ALA A 3 31.67 7.85 11.88
CA ALA A 3 32.09 6.52 11.42
C ALA A 3 32.69 5.64 12.53
N SER A 4 32.85 6.11 13.75
CA SER A 4 33.50 5.36 14.83
C SER A 4 32.56 4.47 15.67
N CYS A 5 31.29 4.37 15.34
CA CYS A 5 30.40 3.36 15.93
C CYS A 5 30.44 2.01 15.22
N LEU A 6 31.32 1.86 14.24
CA LEU A 6 31.52 0.65 13.44
C LEU A 6 32.90 0.04 13.74
N VAL A 7 33.07 -0.42 14.95
CA VAL A 7 34.13 -1.39 15.27
C VAL A 7 33.60 -2.76 14.85
N GLY A 8 33.90 -3.14 13.60
CA GLY A 8 33.44 -4.34 12.95
C GLY A 8 32.80 -4.00 11.61
N SER A 9 33.24 -4.63 10.55
CA SER A 9 32.86 -4.42 9.16
C SER A 9 31.38 -4.70 8.82
N GLU A 10 30.48 -4.59 9.79
CA GLU A 10 29.06 -4.97 9.67
C GLU A 10 28.19 -3.73 9.46
N MET A 11 27.78 -3.48 8.21
CA MET A 11 26.88 -2.39 7.90
C MET A 11 25.43 -2.85 8.01
N CYS A 12 24.75 -2.42 9.07
CA CYS A 12 23.29 -2.53 9.18
C CYS A 12 22.64 -1.46 8.30
N ILE A 13 21.98 -1.90 7.25
CA ILE A 13 21.31 -1.02 6.31
C ILE A 13 19.92 -0.69 6.83
N ARG A 14 19.61 0.62 6.81
CA ARG A 14 18.29 1.14 7.14
C ARG A 14 17.55 1.39 5.85
N ASP A 15 16.53 0.58 5.62
CA ASP A 15 15.67 0.64 4.44
C ASP A 15 14.27 1.11 4.81
N ARG A 16 13.49 1.47 3.82
CA ARG A 16 12.10 1.82 3.97
C ARG A 16 11.30 1.25 2.81
N ASP A 17 10.22 0.53 3.16
CA ASP A 17 9.29 -0.05 2.23
C ASP A 17 7.91 0.62 2.33
N CYS A 18 7.36 1.07 1.22
CA CYS A 18 6.04 1.67 1.14
C CYS A 18 5.02 0.66 0.60
N VAL A 19 4.04 0.29 1.42
CA VAL A 19 2.88 -0.50 1.01
C VAL A 19 1.77 0.46 0.64
N VAL A 20 1.51 0.62 -0.64
CA VAL A 20 0.39 1.45 -1.13
C VAL A 20 -0.72 0.52 -1.58
N ILE A 21 -1.82 0.49 -0.83
CA ILE A 21 -3.02 -0.29 -1.15
C ILE A 21 -4.03 0.62 -1.84
N GLY A 22 -4.50 0.18 -3.00
CA GLY A 22 -5.51 0.88 -3.77
C GLY A 22 -6.74 0.04 -4.05
N PHE A 23 -7.85 0.69 -4.34
CA PHE A 23 -9.11 0.06 -4.73
C PHE A 23 -9.59 0.66 -6.06
N ASP A 24 -9.86 -0.20 -7.05
CA ASP A 24 -10.33 0.21 -8.39
C ASP A 24 -11.86 0.16 -8.55
N GLY A 25 -12.58 -0.21 -7.50
CA GLY A 25 -14.03 -0.41 -7.49
C GLY A 25 -14.44 -1.89 -7.45
N GLU A 26 -13.52 -2.80 -7.74
CA GLU A 26 -13.77 -4.25 -7.79
C GLU A 26 -12.76 -5.05 -6.96
N GLN A 27 -11.49 -4.62 -6.94
CA GLN A 27 -10.39 -5.37 -6.32
C GLN A 27 -9.47 -4.46 -5.50
N LEU A 28 -8.91 -5.01 -4.42
CA LEU A 28 -7.75 -4.40 -3.77
C LEU A 28 -6.49 -4.74 -4.55
N LYS A 29 -5.67 -3.73 -4.77
CA LYS A 29 -4.39 -3.82 -5.46
C LYS A 29 -3.29 -3.23 -4.60
N VAL A 30 -2.08 -3.69 -4.82
CA VAL A 30 -0.87 -3.09 -4.25
C VAL A 30 -0.01 -2.53 -5.36
N LEU A 31 0.61 -1.39 -5.08
CA LEU A 31 1.56 -0.78 -5.98
C LEU A 31 2.91 -1.50 -5.85
N LEU A 32 3.40 -2.01 -6.96
CA LEU A 32 4.69 -2.69 -7.05
C LEU A 32 5.54 -2.04 -8.13
N ILE A 33 6.87 -2.17 -7.99
CA ILE A 33 7.82 -1.76 -9.02
C ILE A 33 8.57 -2.96 -9.58
N ASN A 34 8.89 -2.90 -10.87
CA ASN A 34 9.70 -3.91 -11.51
C ASN A 34 11.16 -3.82 -11.04
N ARG A 35 11.73 -4.96 -10.72
CA ARG A 35 13.16 -5.08 -10.42
C ARG A 35 13.83 -5.92 -11.49
N ILE A 36 14.91 -5.40 -12.05
CA ILE A 36 15.78 -6.12 -12.98
C ILE A 36 17.09 -6.43 -12.25
N GLY A 37 17.53 -7.65 -12.33
CA GLY A 37 18.78 -8.09 -11.78
C GLY A 37 19.44 -9.12 -12.68
N GLU A 38 20.64 -9.55 -12.28
CA GLU A 38 21.42 -10.55 -12.97
C GLU A 38 21.95 -11.57 -11.96
N GLU A 39 21.78 -12.83 -12.26
CA GLU A 39 22.31 -13.94 -11.47
C GLU A 39 22.97 -14.97 -12.40
N ASN A 40 24.22 -15.30 -12.13
CA ASN A 40 25.00 -16.25 -12.94
C ASN A 40 25.00 -15.92 -14.45
N GLY A 41 25.11 -14.64 -14.82
CA GLY A 41 25.10 -14.18 -16.21
C GLY A 41 23.72 -14.17 -16.87
N LYS A 42 22.63 -14.49 -16.13
CA LYS A 42 21.25 -14.45 -16.62
C LYS A 42 20.48 -13.30 -16.01
N VAL A 43 19.88 -12.49 -16.87
CA VAL A 43 18.99 -11.41 -16.44
C VAL A 43 17.67 -12.01 -15.93
N TYR A 44 17.23 -11.56 -14.77
CA TYR A 44 15.91 -11.86 -14.22
C TYR A 44 15.07 -10.61 -14.03
N ARG A 45 13.77 -10.81 -13.98
CA ARG A 45 12.79 -9.77 -13.67
C ARG A 45 11.84 -10.29 -12.61
N ASP A 46 11.67 -9.51 -11.57
CA ASP A 46 10.68 -9.75 -10.52
C ASP A 46 10.13 -8.40 -10.02
N MET A 47 9.35 -8.42 -8.98
CA MET A 47 8.71 -7.24 -8.43
C MET A 47 9.06 -7.05 -6.96
N LYS A 48 9.02 -5.79 -6.53
CA LYS A 48 9.23 -5.42 -5.12
C LYS A 48 8.29 -4.27 -4.73
N LEU A 49 8.16 -4.05 -3.44
CA LEU A 49 7.57 -2.80 -2.93
C LEU A 49 8.45 -1.60 -3.30
N PRO A 50 7.87 -0.41 -3.49
CA PRO A 50 8.65 0.82 -3.50
C PRO A 50 9.42 0.94 -2.19
N GLY A 51 10.74 0.86 -2.26
CA GLY A 51 11.61 0.88 -1.09
C GLY A 51 13.01 1.28 -1.48
N SER A 52 13.68 2.06 -0.61
CA SER A 52 15.04 2.56 -0.75
C SER A 52 15.60 2.99 0.60
N LEU A 53 16.87 3.29 0.63
CA LEU A 53 17.59 3.72 1.82
C LEU A 53 17.13 5.07 2.36
N ILE A 54 17.40 5.29 3.64
CA ILE A 54 17.26 6.57 4.33
C ILE A 54 18.56 7.34 4.17
N TYR A 55 18.50 8.61 3.75
CA TYR A 55 19.65 9.48 3.70
C TYR A 55 19.99 10.06 5.08
N MET A 56 21.18 10.63 5.21
CA MET A 56 21.67 11.15 6.50
C MET A 56 20.99 12.44 6.93
N ASP A 57 20.40 13.17 5.98
CA ASP A 57 19.85 14.51 6.13
C ASP A 57 18.31 14.55 6.07
N GLU A 58 17.65 13.38 6.14
CA GLU A 58 16.20 13.28 6.14
C GLU A 58 15.68 12.48 7.33
N ASP A 59 14.47 12.79 7.79
CA ASP A 59 13.78 11.96 8.76
C ASP A 59 13.00 10.81 8.11
N LEU A 60 12.38 9.98 8.95
CA LEU A 60 11.71 8.77 8.49
C LEU A 60 10.51 9.06 7.58
N ASP A 61 9.74 10.09 7.86
CA ASP A 61 8.54 10.42 7.10
C ASP A 61 8.89 11.13 5.79
N GLU A 62 9.89 12.02 5.82
CA GLU A 62 10.42 12.68 4.63
C GLU A 62 10.96 11.66 3.63
N ALA A 63 11.77 10.72 4.11
CA ALA A 63 12.30 9.66 3.27
C ALA A 63 11.20 8.74 2.72
N ALA A 64 10.09 8.46 3.45
CA ALA A 64 8.97 7.70 2.91
C ALA A 64 8.29 8.43 1.74
N GLN A 65 8.07 9.73 1.86
CA GLN A 65 7.51 10.55 0.78
C GLN A 65 8.45 10.63 -0.42
N ARG A 66 9.76 10.84 -0.19
CA ARG A 66 10.77 10.87 -1.24
C ARG A 66 10.83 9.54 -2.00
N VAL A 67 10.98 8.43 -1.27
CA VAL A 67 11.09 7.09 -1.88
C VAL A 67 9.86 6.75 -2.72
N LEU A 68 8.66 7.01 -2.21
CA LEU A 68 7.45 6.78 -2.97
C LEU A 68 7.42 7.63 -4.24
N PHE A 69 7.77 8.91 -4.12
CA PHE A 69 7.79 9.80 -5.28
C PHE A 69 8.84 9.41 -6.32
N GLU A 70 10.08 9.16 -5.91
CA GLU A 70 11.18 8.82 -6.82
C GLU A 70 10.93 7.51 -7.58
N LEU A 71 10.26 6.54 -6.94
CA LEU A 71 10.04 5.21 -7.51
C LEU A 71 8.68 5.03 -8.19
N THR A 72 7.75 5.97 -8.05
CA THR A 72 6.38 5.81 -8.58
C THR A 72 5.78 7.09 -9.15
N GLY A 73 6.39 8.25 -8.93
CA GLY A 73 5.83 9.56 -9.27
C GLY A 73 4.66 10.01 -8.37
N ILE A 74 4.23 9.19 -7.42
CA ILE A 74 3.08 9.49 -6.54
C ILE A 74 3.49 10.49 -5.47
N ARG A 75 2.66 11.52 -5.28
CA ARG A 75 2.83 12.60 -4.27
C ARG A 75 1.56 12.77 -3.45
N ASN A 76 1.73 13.45 -2.28
CA ASN A 76 0.62 13.92 -1.46
C ASN A 76 -0.33 12.80 -0.98
N VAL A 77 0.18 11.62 -0.72
CA VAL A 77 -0.54 10.54 -0.08
C VAL A 77 -0.18 10.47 1.41
N ASN A 78 -1.15 10.07 2.21
CA ASN A 78 -0.91 9.87 3.64
C ASN A 78 -0.17 8.55 3.84
N LEU A 79 1.08 8.62 4.28
CA LEU A 79 1.91 7.48 4.65
C LEU A 79 1.94 7.35 6.18
N MET A 80 1.58 6.19 6.69
CA MET A 80 1.62 5.88 8.12
C MET A 80 2.65 4.79 8.37
N GLN A 81 3.59 5.05 9.26
CA GLN A 81 4.47 3.99 9.77
C GLN A 81 3.62 2.92 10.49
N PHE A 82 3.77 1.65 10.14
CA PHE A 82 2.97 0.60 10.80
C PHE A 82 3.81 -0.48 11.48
N LYS A 83 4.97 -0.84 10.93
CA LYS A 83 5.81 -1.90 11.52
C LYS A 83 7.25 -1.83 11.04
N ALA A 84 8.20 -2.25 11.90
CA ALA A 84 9.59 -2.49 11.51
C ALA A 84 9.81 -4.00 11.26
N PHE A 85 10.58 -4.32 10.22
CA PHE A 85 10.96 -5.69 9.85
C PHE A 85 12.47 -5.81 9.90
N GLY A 86 12.96 -6.61 10.84
CA GLY A 86 14.39 -6.78 11.11
C GLY A 86 14.76 -8.25 11.32
N SER A 87 14.05 -9.21 10.72
CA SER A 87 14.42 -10.62 10.80
C SER A 87 15.81 -10.85 10.22
N LYS A 88 16.59 -11.67 10.88
CA LYS A 88 17.90 -12.10 10.37
C LYS A 88 17.81 -12.82 9.01
N ASN A 89 16.65 -13.35 8.69
CA ASN A 89 16.41 -14.11 7.46
C ASN A 89 16.01 -13.21 6.27
N ARG A 90 15.85 -11.87 6.44
CA ARG A 90 15.57 -10.96 5.32
C ARG A 90 16.63 -11.00 4.22
N THR A 91 17.87 -11.26 4.59
CA THR A 91 19.03 -11.36 3.71
C THR A 91 19.43 -12.82 3.43
N SER A 92 18.54 -13.77 3.61
CA SER A 92 18.85 -15.21 3.39
C SER A 92 18.87 -15.61 1.92
N ASN A 93 18.22 -14.85 1.03
CA ASN A 93 18.22 -15.12 -0.40
C ASN A 93 19.42 -14.44 -1.07
N PRO A 94 20.40 -15.21 -1.59
CA PRO A 94 21.61 -14.64 -2.20
C PRO A 94 21.31 -13.71 -3.38
N LYS A 95 20.27 -13.99 -4.15
CA LYS A 95 19.83 -13.16 -5.27
C LYS A 95 19.47 -11.74 -4.84
N ASP A 96 18.77 -11.61 -3.71
CA ASP A 96 18.33 -10.32 -3.19
C ASP A 96 19.52 -9.54 -2.61
N VAL A 97 20.42 -10.24 -1.90
CA VAL A 97 21.65 -9.66 -1.35
C VAL A 97 22.55 -9.14 -2.46
N HIS A 98 22.84 -9.95 -3.48
CA HIS A 98 23.68 -9.53 -4.61
C HIS A 98 23.11 -8.32 -5.36
N TRP A 99 21.77 -8.31 -5.56
CA TRP A 99 21.13 -7.16 -6.20
C TRP A 99 21.36 -5.87 -5.39
N LEU A 100 21.20 -5.95 -4.07
CA LEU A 100 21.37 -4.81 -3.19
C LEU A 100 22.82 -4.35 -3.09
N GLU A 101 23.78 -5.29 -2.95
CA GLU A 101 25.22 -5.00 -2.91
C GLU A 101 25.71 -4.31 -4.19
N ARG A 102 25.17 -4.72 -5.36
CA ARG A 102 25.45 -4.03 -6.63
C ARG A 102 24.88 -2.62 -6.66
N ALA A 103 23.66 -2.44 -6.18
CA ALA A 103 23.02 -1.12 -6.12
C ALA A 103 23.74 -0.16 -5.18
N MET A 104 24.28 -0.68 -4.07
CA MET A 104 24.93 0.09 -3.01
C MET A 104 26.44 0.18 -3.12
N GLN A 105 27.04 -0.63 -3.99
CA GLN A 105 28.51 -0.79 -4.11
C GLN A 105 29.20 -1.12 -2.76
N SER A 106 28.48 -1.83 -1.89
CA SER A 106 28.92 -2.18 -0.53
C SER A 106 28.35 -3.53 -0.12
N LYS A 107 29.08 -4.25 0.76
CA LYS A 107 28.57 -5.50 1.34
C LYS A 107 27.39 -5.24 2.25
N VAL A 108 26.41 -6.14 2.20
CA VAL A 108 25.18 -6.06 2.97
C VAL A 108 25.07 -7.26 3.88
N GLU A 109 25.19 -7.06 5.18
CA GLU A 109 25.05 -8.13 6.15
C GLU A 109 23.65 -8.21 6.75
N ARG A 110 23.06 -7.08 7.05
CA ARG A 110 21.73 -7.00 7.66
C ARG A 110 20.94 -5.79 7.17
N ILE A 111 19.65 -6.03 6.91
CA ILE A 111 18.72 -4.97 6.55
C ILE A 111 17.59 -4.91 7.58
N VAL A 112 17.32 -3.72 8.06
CA VAL A 112 16.12 -3.41 8.83
C VAL A 112 15.31 -2.41 8.02
N THR A 113 14.06 -2.73 7.73
CA THR A 113 13.15 -1.80 7.08
C THR A 113 12.06 -1.32 8.02
N ILE A 114 11.69 -0.07 7.86
CA ILE A 114 10.53 0.53 8.50
C ILE A 114 9.44 0.64 7.42
N ALA A 115 8.37 -0.12 7.57
CA ALA A 115 7.32 -0.19 6.58
C ALA A 115 6.24 0.88 6.84
N TYR A 116 5.91 1.58 5.75
CA TYR A 116 4.85 2.59 5.68
C TYR A 116 3.67 2.07 4.88
N LEU A 117 2.48 2.44 5.32
CA LEU A 117 1.21 2.08 4.69
C LEU A 117 0.50 3.33 4.19
N SER A 118 0.01 3.27 2.98
CA SER A 118 -0.94 4.23 2.42
C SER A 118 -2.15 3.52 1.84
N MET A 119 -3.32 4.13 1.99
CA MET A 119 -4.56 3.66 1.40
C MET A 119 -5.06 4.73 0.44
N VAL A 120 -5.20 4.39 -0.83
CA VAL A 120 -5.54 5.37 -1.88
C VAL A 120 -6.63 4.86 -2.80
N LYS A 121 -7.41 5.77 -3.33
CA LYS A 121 -8.30 5.48 -4.45
C LYS A 121 -7.47 5.40 -5.73
N ILE A 122 -7.58 4.32 -6.48
CA ILE A 122 -6.97 4.23 -7.81
C ILE A 122 -7.81 5.07 -8.77
N ASP A 123 -7.22 6.10 -9.33
CA ASP A 123 -7.85 6.92 -10.37
C ASP A 123 -6.84 7.23 -11.48
N ARG A 124 -7.35 7.82 -12.57
CA ARG A 124 -6.52 8.13 -13.74
C ARG A 124 -5.33 9.04 -13.45
N ALA A 125 -5.41 9.87 -12.43
CA ALA A 125 -4.32 10.77 -12.07
C ALA A 125 -3.16 10.03 -11.40
N LEU A 126 -3.48 9.03 -10.56
CA LEU A 126 -2.48 8.15 -9.92
C LEU A 126 -1.88 7.14 -10.92
N ASP A 127 -2.64 6.75 -11.94
CA ASP A 127 -2.23 5.71 -12.90
C ASP A 127 -1.40 6.26 -14.07
N LYS A 128 -1.51 7.56 -14.32
CA LYS A 128 -1.06 8.19 -15.58
C LYS A 128 0.42 8.03 -15.90
N ASN A 129 1.30 7.94 -14.90
CA ASN A 129 2.75 7.97 -15.13
C ASN A 129 3.47 6.74 -14.56
N LEU A 130 2.75 5.74 -14.06
CA LEU A 130 3.37 4.58 -13.40
C LEU A 130 4.31 3.81 -14.33
N ASP A 131 3.98 3.72 -15.62
CA ASP A 131 4.82 3.03 -16.62
C ASP A 131 6.20 3.67 -16.75
N GLU A 132 6.31 5.00 -16.67
CA GLU A 132 7.58 5.73 -16.71
C GLU A 132 8.51 5.32 -15.56
N PHE A 133 7.93 4.97 -14.41
CA PHE A 133 8.62 4.51 -13.22
C PHE A 133 8.73 2.97 -13.13
N GLN A 134 8.28 2.26 -14.18
CA GLN A 134 8.19 0.79 -14.15
C GLN A 134 7.37 0.26 -12.95
N ALA A 135 6.41 1.05 -12.48
CA ALA A 135 5.50 0.73 -11.42
C ALA A 135 4.15 0.28 -11.98
N CYS A 136 3.45 -0.59 -11.26
CA CYS A 136 2.11 -1.03 -11.65
C CYS A 136 1.27 -1.48 -10.46
N TRP A 137 -0.05 -1.42 -10.64
CA TRP A 137 -1.02 -1.97 -9.70
C TRP A 137 -1.22 -3.46 -9.95
N VAL A 138 -0.94 -4.27 -8.95
CA VAL A 138 -1.14 -5.73 -8.98
C VAL A 138 -2.26 -6.10 -8.01
N ALA A 139 -3.27 -6.85 -8.48
CA ALA A 139 -4.34 -7.32 -7.61
C ALA A 139 -3.76 -8.25 -6.52
N LEU A 140 -4.22 -8.11 -5.28
CA LEU A 140 -3.67 -8.87 -4.15
C LEU A 140 -3.69 -10.39 -4.39
N LYS A 141 -4.72 -10.89 -5.08
CA LYS A 141 -4.85 -12.31 -5.44
C LYS A 141 -3.84 -12.80 -6.49
N ASP A 142 -3.28 -11.89 -7.28
CA ASP A 142 -2.39 -12.19 -8.41
C ASP A 142 -0.91 -11.98 -8.05
N ILE A 143 -0.63 -11.57 -6.80
CA ILE A 143 0.74 -11.38 -6.32
C ILE A 143 1.47 -12.73 -6.29
N LYS A 144 2.57 -12.79 -7.03
CA LYS A 144 3.52 -13.90 -7.00
C LYS A 144 4.57 -13.68 -5.91
N THR A 145 5.62 -14.48 -5.93
CA THR A 145 6.79 -14.28 -5.06
C THR A 145 7.47 -12.96 -5.41
N LEU A 146 7.56 -12.08 -4.44
CA LEU A 146 8.25 -10.80 -4.51
C LEU A 146 9.70 -10.93 -4.01
N ALA A 147 10.49 -9.91 -4.27
CA ALA A 147 11.82 -9.77 -3.69
C ALA A 147 11.77 -9.68 -2.17
N PHE A 148 12.82 -10.12 -1.52
CA PHE A 148 12.97 -10.08 -0.07
C PHE A 148 11.78 -10.77 0.66
N ASP A 149 11.36 -10.16 1.76
CA ASP A 149 10.19 -10.58 2.54
C ASP A 149 8.94 -9.72 2.24
N HIS A 150 8.86 -9.10 1.04
CA HIS A 150 7.78 -8.17 0.71
C HIS A 150 6.39 -8.80 0.71
N ASN A 151 6.26 -10.10 0.41
CA ASN A 151 5.00 -10.81 0.60
C ASN A 151 4.56 -10.81 2.07
N LEU A 152 5.51 -10.96 3.01
CA LEU A 152 5.21 -10.89 4.44
C LEU A 152 4.82 -9.46 4.85
N ILE A 153 5.52 -8.45 4.35
CA ILE A 153 5.21 -7.04 4.64
C ILE A 153 3.79 -6.69 4.19
N ILE A 154 3.39 -7.11 2.97
CA ILE A 154 2.01 -6.90 2.47
C ILE A 154 0.99 -7.62 3.34
N LYS A 155 1.24 -8.87 3.73
CA LYS A 155 0.35 -9.64 4.61
C LYS A 155 0.15 -8.95 5.96
N GLU A 156 1.21 -8.45 6.57
CA GLU A 156 1.17 -7.71 7.83
C GLU A 156 0.43 -6.36 7.68
N ALA A 157 0.63 -5.66 6.54
CA ALA A 157 -0.10 -4.43 6.24
C ALA A 157 -1.61 -4.68 6.14
N LEU A 158 -2.05 -5.75 5.48
CA LEU A 158 -3.47 -6.11 5.41
C LEU A 158 -4.03 -6.48 6.80
N THR A 159 -3.25 -7.16 7.62
CA THR A 159 -3.63 -7.44 9.01
C THR A 159 -3.77 -6.16 9.82
N TYR A 160 -2.83 -5.24 9.68
CA TYR A 160 -2.87 -3.93 10.31
C TYR A 160 -4.09 -3.11 9.85
N ILE A 161 -4.41 -3.10 8.55
CA ILE A 161 -5.60 -2.43 8.02
C ILE A 161 -6.87 -2.97 8.68
N ARG A 162 -7.03 -4.31 8.76
CA ARG A 162 -8.21 -4.94 9.39
C ARG A 162 -8.39 -4.50 10.83
N GLN A 163 -7.33 -4.53 11.61
CA GLN A 163 -7.35 -4.10 13.01
C GLN A 163 -7.64 -2.60 13.15
N PHE A 164 -6.98 -1.78 12.34
CA PHE A 164 -7.12 -0.33 12.45
C PHE A 164 -8.49 0.17 11.99
N VAL A 165 -9.09 -0.46 10.99
CA VAL A 165 -10.44 -0.13 10.49
C VAL A 165 -11.52 -0.41 11.53
N GLU A 166 -11.34 -1.36 12.44
CA GLU A 166 -12.27 -1.59 13.56
C GLU A 166 -12.35 -0.37 14.47
N PHE A 167 -11.22 0.30 14.70
CA PHE A 167 -11.15 1.52 15.51
C PHE A 167 -11.42 2.78 14.71
N ASN A 168 -11.05 2.81 13.44
CA ASN A 168 -11.20 3.97 12.56
C ASN A 168 -11.77 3.61 11.19
N PRO A 169 -13.08 3.31 11.09
CA PRO A 169 -13.75 2.95 9.84
C PRO A 169 -13.64 4.00 8.73
N SER A 170 -13.33 5.27 9.08
CA SER A 170 -13.20 6.34 8.08
C SER A 170 -12.10 6.09 7.05
N MET A 171 -11.08 5.32 7.40
CA MET A 171 -9.98 4.98 6.50
C MET A 171 -10.43 4.19 5.26
N LEU A 172 -11.50 3.39 5.37
CA LEU A 172 -12.03 2.67 4.21
C LEU A 172 -12.52 3.62 3.12
N PHE A 173 -13.01 4.80 3.52
CA PHE A 173 -13.52 5.78 2.57
C PHE A 173 -12.41 6.50 1.78
N ASP A 174 -11.17 6.44 2.24
CA ASP A 174 -10.01 6.94 1.49
C ASP A 174 -9.71 6.07 0.24
N LEU A 175 -10.15 4.80 0.25
CA LEU A 175 -10.10 3.88 -0.89
C LEU A 175 -11.23 4.11 -1.91
N LEU A 176 -12.29 4.81 -1.54
CA LEU A 176 -13.46 5.01 -2.38
C LEU A 176 -13.41 6.34 -3.15
N PRO A 177 -14.04 6.42 -4.34
CA PRO A 177 -14.25 7.71 -5.00
C PRO A 177 -15.16 8.60 -4.15
N ARG A 178 -15.10 9.91 -4.39
CA ARG A 178 -15.97 10.88 -3.68
C ARG A 178 -17.46 10.55 -3.73
N LYS A 179 -17.89 9.90 -4.82
CA LYS A 179 -19.22 9.35 -5.01
C LYS A 179 -19.06 7.86 -5.31
N PHE A 180 -19.72 7.03 -4.53
CA PHE A 180 -19.63 5.57 -4.65
C PHE A 180 -21.01 4.94 -4.53
N THR A 181 -21.15 3.72 -5.02
CA THR A 181 -22.37 2.93 -4.90
C THR A 181 -22.34 2.05 -3.64
N ALA A 182 -23.51 1.61 -3.18
CA ALA A 182 -23.60 0.65 -2.08
C ALA A 182 -22.86 -0.65 -2.41
N SER A 183 -22.85 -1.06 -3.70
CA SER A 183 -22.11 -2.25 -4.16
C SER A 183 -20.59 -2.08 -3.99
N GLN A 184 -20.03 -0.94 -4.41
CA GLN A 184 -18.60 -0.66 -4.24
C GLN A 184 -18.19 -0.67 -2.76
N LEU A 185 -18.99 -0.04 -1.90
CA LEU A 185 -18.73 -0.06 -0.46
C LEU A 185 -18.82 -1.48 0.11
N ARG A 186 -19.81 -2.30 -0.31
CA ARG A 186 -19.94 -3.70 0.11
C ARG A 186 -18.73 -4.54 -0.32
N ILE A 187 -18.35 -4.45 -1.59
CA ILE A 187 -17.18 -5.16 -2.13
C ILE A 187 -15.93 -4.79 -1.34
N LEU A 188 -15.73 -3.50 -1.06
CA LEU A 188 -14.59 -3.05 -0.27
C LEU A 188 -14.59 -3.66 1.14
N PHE A 189 -15.76 -3.71 1.81
CA PHE A 189 -15.88 -4.38 3.11
C PHE A 189 -15.56 -5.86 3.02
N GLU A 190 -16.07 -6.57 2.00
CA GLU A 190 -15.79 -8.00 1.79
C GLU A 190 -14.29 -8.25 1.61
N LEU A 191 -13.63 -7.43 0.80
CA LEU A 191 -12.20 -7.56 0.52
C LEU A 191 -11.32 -7.25 1.73
N VAL A 192 -11.65 -6.20 2.49
CA VAL A 192 -10.85 -5.83 3.67
C VAL A 192 -11.02 -6.82 4.80
N TYR A 193 -12.26 -7.25 5.08
CA TYR A 193 -12.54 -8.20 6.17
C TYR A 193 -12.39 -9.67 5.77
N ASP A 194 -12.14 -9.94 4.48
CA ASP A 194 -12.04 -11.30 3.93
C ASP A 194 -13.26 -12.15 4.29
N LYS A 195 -14.44 -11.56 4.14
CA LYS A 195 -15.71 -12.17 4.55
C LYS A 195 -16.83 -11.70 3.64
N ALA A 196 -17.58 -12.67 3.09
CA ALA A 196 -18.78 -12.36 2.32
C ALA A 196 -19.83 -11.66 3.16
N VAL A 197 -20.49 -10.66 2.59
CA VAL A 197 -21.51 -9.86 3.25
C VAL A 197 -22.84 -9.98 2.49
N ASP A 198 -23.88 -10.40 3.20
CA ASP A 198 -25.23 -10.46 2.64
C ASP A 198 -25.71 -9.06 2.20
N VAL A 199 -26.21 -8.97 0.97
CA VAL A 199 -26.58 -7.71 0.33
C VAL A 199 -27.71 -6.97 1.11
N ARG A 200 -28.71 -7.72 1.60
CA ARG A 200 -29.85 -7.09 2.32
C ARG A 200 -29.40 -6.56 3.68
N ASN A 201 -28.60 -7.34 4.40
CA ASN A 201 -28.06 -6.92 5.69
C ASN A 201 -27.09 -5.75 5.53
N PHE A 202 -26.33 -5.70 4.42
CA PHE A 202 -25.45 -4.58 4.14
C PHE A 202 -26.21 -3.28 3.89
N HIS A 203 -27.33 -3.33 3.16
CA HIS A 203 -28.18 -2.15 2.98
C HIS A 203 -28.75 -1.63 4.30
N LYS A 204 -29.15 -2.52 5.21
CA LYS A 204 -29.55 -2.13 6.57
C LYS A 204 -28.41 -1.49 7.32
N LYS A 205 -27.19 -2.05 7.21
CA LYS A 205 -25.97 -1.49 7.82
C LYS A 205 -25.65 -0.09 7.31
N ILE A 206 -25.73 0.14 5.97
CA ILE A 206 -25.53 1.47 5.38
C ILE A 206 -26.55 2.47 5.92
N ALA A 207 -27.82 2.08 6.07
CA ALA A 207 -28.86 2.95 6.57
C ALA A 207 -28.64 3.41 8.03
N LEU A 208 -27.83 2.69 8.80
CA LEU A 208 -27.41 3.06 10.16
C LEU A 208 -26.13 3.90 10.21
N MET A 209 -25.49 4.14 9.05
CA MET A 209 -24.27 4.95 8.94
C MET A 209 -24.66 6.38 8.53
N ASP A 210 -24.98 7.26 9.48
CA ASP A 210 -25.40 8.63 9.22
C ASP A 210 -24.39 9.42 8.35
N TYR A 211 -23.13 9.04 8.42
CA TYR A 211 -22.03 9.63 7.65
C TYR A 211 -21.93 9.11 6.21
N VAL A 212 -22.72 8.11 5.82
CA VAL A 212 -22.87 7.62 4.44
C VAL A 212 -24.12 8.22 3.83
N VAL A 213 -23.96 9.42 3.29
CA VAL A 213 -25.07 10.26 2.84
C VAL A 213 -25.51 9.86 1.43
N PRO A 214 -26.80 9.49 1.19
CA PRO A 214 -27.30 9.23 -0.15
C PRO A 214 -27.35 10.51 -0.98
N LEU A 215 -27.06 10.41 -2.28
CA LEU A 215 -27.18 11.49 -3.24
C LEU A 215 -28.43 11.28 -4.12
N GLU A 216 -28.97 12.35 -4.69
CA GLU A 216 -30.06 12.26 -5.68
C GLU A 216 -29.55 11.65 -7.01
N GLU A 217 -28.27 11.70 -7.26
CA GLU A 217 -27.63 11.17 -8.45
C GLU A 217 -27.63 9.64 -8.47
N LYS A 218 -27.83 9.10 -9.68
CA LYS A 218 -27.76 7.66 -9.97
C LYS A 218 -26.74 7.41 -11.09
N GLN A 219 -26.30 6.17 -11.19
CA GLN A 219 -25.47 5.74 -12.31
C GLN A 219 -26.16 6.01 -13.63
N THR A 220 -25.40 6.42 -14.66
CA THR A 220 -25.87 6.59 -16.04
C THR A 220 -25.11 5.64 -16.96
N GLY A 221 -25.71 5.26 -18.09
CA GLY A 221 -25.06 4.41 -19.10
C GLY A 221 -24.89 2.94 -18.69
N VAL A 222 -25.65 2.44 -17.71
CA VAL A 222 -25.60 1.04 -17.25
C VAL A 222 -26.79 0.23 -17.82
N ALA A 223 -26.53 -1.03 -18.19
CA ALA A 223 -27.56 -1.92 -18.74
C ALA A 223 -28.54 -2.47 -17.68
N HIS A 224 -28.24 -2.33 -16.40
CA HIS A 224 -29.05 -2.77 -15.26
C HIS A 224 -29.67 -1.57 -14.53
N ARG A 225 -30.49 -1.83 -13.51
CA ARG A 225 -31.13 -0.78 -12.70
C ARG A 225 -30.06 0.14 -12.12
N ALA A 226 -30.12 1.44 -12.48
CA ALA A 226 -29.18 2.45 -12.04
C ALA A 226 -29.07 2.53 -10.51
N ALA A 227 -27.88 2.29 -9.97
CA ALA A 227 -27.64 2.38 -8.54
C ALA A 227 -27.53 3.84 -8.10
N ARG A 228 -28.05 4.13 -6.90
CA ARG A 228 -27.89 5.43 -6.24
C ARG A 228 -26.45 5.61 -5.79
N TYR A 229 -25.92 6.84 -5.91
CA TYR A 229 -24.64 7.21 -5.33
C TYR A 229 -24.78 7.65 -3.87
N TYR A 230 -23.69 7.46 -3.15
CA TYR A 230 -23.48 7.90 -1.79
C TYR A 230 -22.18 8.70 -1.71
N LYS A 231 -22.05 9.52 -0.67
CA LYS A 231 -20.79 10.18 -0.29
C LYS A 231 -20.48 9.93 1.18
N PHE A 232 -19.22 9.92 1.52
CA PHE A 232 -18.76 9.95 2.91
C PHE A 232 -18.74 11.40 3.41
N ASP A 233 -19.42 11.67 4.51
CA ASP A 233 -19.42 12.98 5.16
C ASP A 233 -18.57 12.95 6.43
N ARG A 234 -17.32 13.44 6.30
CA ARG A 234 -16.35 13.45 7.41
C ARG A 234 -16.79 14.33 8.57
N LYS A 235 -17.59 15.38 8.34
CA LYS A 235 -18.09 16.24 9.42
C LYS A 235 -19.11 15.51 10.28
N ILE A 236 -20.03 14.78 9.66
CA ILE A 236 -20.99 13.93 10.39
C ILE A 236 -20.23 12.84 11.14
N TYR A 237 -19.33 12.13 10.47
CA TYR A 237 -18.53 11.08 11.09
C TYR A 237 -17.77 11.55 12.34
N ASN A 238 -17.14 12.71 12.30
CA ASN A 238 -16.41 13.25 13.44
C ASN A 238 -17.33 13.68 14.61
N LYS A 239 -18.60 13.99 14.34
CA LYS A 239 -19.60 14.29 15.39
C LYS A 239 -20.09 13.03 16.09
N THR A 240 -20.26 11.93 15.36
CA THR A 240 -20.75 10.64 15.92
C THR A 240 -19.73 9.93 16.78
N ARG A 241 -18.46 10.35 16.75
CA ARG A 241 -17.36 9.78 17.55
C ARG A 241 -17.02 10.56 18.81
N ARG A 242 -17.70 11.68 19.06
CA ARG A 242 -17.61 12.43 20.31
C ARG A 242 -18.66 11.95 21.29
#